data_1abfe4fcbbbce1e8b69754f8c836d18b
#
_entry.id   1abfe4fcbbbce1e8b69754f8c836d18b
#
_cell.length_a   1.000
_cell.length_b   1.000
_cell.length_c   1.000
_cell.angle_alpha   90.00
_cell.angle_beta   90.00
_cell.angle_gamma   90.00
#
_symmetry.space_group_name_H-M   'P 1'
#
loop_
_entity.id
_entity.type
_entity.pdbx_description
1 polymer ?
#
loop_
_entity_poly.entity_id
_entity_poly.type
_entity_poly.pdbx_seq_one_letter_code
_entity_poly.pdbx_strand_id
1 'polypeptide(L)'
;VNDAILHAIFADGCAAAVISGEKPGSQKAKGKFGIVDTHGWLMEGTEDGITLSINENGISCILSKYLPQYIAKNMGGYVESFLGMHNLQKSDMDFWAIHPGGRRIIEEAQNGLGLSEEQAKYSWNVLSNYGNMLSPSVMFVLELILNDHKKALAKGERGLKQGLAFSFSPGVGAEGVLIKVM
;
A
#
# COMPACT_ATOMS: atom_id res chain seq x y z
N VAL A 1 -18.79 11.98 15.23
CA VAL A 1 -17.84 12.56 14.25
C VAL A 1 -17.05 11.46 13.55
N ASN A 2 -16.51 10.46 14.29
CA ASN A 2 -15.72 9.36 13.66
C ASN A 2 -16.56 8.53 12.69
N ASP A 3 -17.80 8.17 13.04
CA ASP A 3 -18.67 7.39 12.17
C ASP A 3 -18.96 8.10 10.85
N ALA A 4 -19.20 9.42 10.89
CA ALA A 4 -19.42 10.21 9.68
C ALA A 4 -18.20 10.23 8.74
N ILE A 5 -16.98 10.26 9.30
CA ILE A 5 -15.74 10.20 8.52
C ILE A 5 -15.59 8.82 7.90
N LEU A 6 -15.82 7.75 8.67
CA LEU A 6 -15.74 6.38 8.18
C LEU A 6 -16.74 6.13 7.04
N HIS A 7 -18.00 6.55 7.21
CA HIS A 7 -19.03 6.42 6.17
C HIS A 7 -18.74 7.27 4.92
N ALA A 8 -18.00 8.38 5.05
CA ALA A 8 -17.64 9.23 3.92
C ALA A 8 -16.42 8.69 3.12
N ILE A 9 -15.57 7.88 3.73
CA ILE A 9 -14.32 7.40 3.13
C ILE A 9 -14.45 5.97 2.60
N PHE A 10 -15.17 5.10 3.31
CA PHE A 10 -15.29 3.70 2.94
C PHE A 10 -16.22 3.49 1.76
N ALA A 11 -15.87 2.51 0.95
CA ALA A 11 -16.61 2.09 -0.24
C ALA A 11 -16.64 0.56 -0.33
N ASP A 12 -17.59 0.05 -1.11
CA ASP A 12 -17.69 -1.38 -1.42
C ASP A 12 -16.71 -1.76 -2.52
N GLY A 13 -16.08 -2.92 -2.37
CA GLY A 13 -15.20 -3.47 -3.39
C GLY A 13 -14.77 -4.88 -3.07
N CYS A 14 -14.40 -5.61 -4.11
CA CYS A 14 -13.80 -6.92 -3.95
C CYS A 14 -12.60 -7.08 -4.90
N ALA A 15 -11.64 -7.89 -4.48
CA ALA A 15 -10.50 -8.27 -5.29
C ALA A 15 -10.13 -9.72 -5.01
N ALA A 16 -9.58 -10.39 -6.01
CA ALA A 16 -9.07 -11.75 -5.89
C ALA A 16 -7.74 -11.87 -6.63
N ALA A 17 -6.81 -12.62 -6.05
CA ALA A 17 -5.52 -12.91 -6.66
C ALA A 17 -5.22 -14.41 -6.56
N VAL A 18 -4.65 -14.96 -7.61
CA VAL A 18 -4.11 -16.31 -7.60
C VAL A 18 -2.62 -16.24 -7.31
N ILE A 19 -2.19 -16.88 -6.24
CA ILE A 19 -0.79 -16.97 -5.85
C ILE A 19 -0.29 -18.38 -6.15
N SER A 20 0.87 -18.49 -6.79
CA SER A 20 1.52 -19.77 -7.08
C SER A 20 2.95 -19.77 -6.55
N GLY A 21 3.46 -20.96 -6.20
CA GLY A 21 4.83 -21.16 -5.70
C GLY A 21 5.91 -21.22 -6.78
N GLU A 22 5.68 -20.68 -7.96
CA GLU A 22 6.64 -20.66 -9.06
C GLU A 22 7.77 -19.66 -8.79
N LYS A 23 8.99 -20.05 -9.10
CA LYS A 23 10.13 -19.14 -8.99
C LYS A 23 9.99 -18.00 -9.99
N PRO A 24 10.18 -16.72 -9.58
CA PRO A 24 10.20 -15.58 -10.47
C PRO A 24 11.17 -15.82 -11.64
N GLY A 25 10.72 -15.57 -12.88
CA GLY A 25 11.52 -15.79 -14.09
C GLY A 25 11.55 -17.23 -14.61
N SER A 26 10.87 -18.18 -13.96
CA SER A 26 10.70 -19.52 -14.54
C SER A 26 9.79 -19.45 -15.77
N GLN A 27 10.02 -20.29 -16.78
CA GLN A 27 9.13 -20.38 -17.96
C GLN A 27 7.69 -20.77 -17.61
N LYS A 28 7.45 -21.29 -16.41
CA LYS A 28 6.13 -21.65 -15.89
C LYS A 28 5.46 -20.50 -15.14
N ALA A 29 6.20 -19.49 -14.71
CA ALA A 29 5.66 -18.35 -14.01
C ALA A 29 4.83 -17.50 -14.97
N LYS A 30 3.50 -17.64 -14.87
CA LYS A 30 2.51 -16.87 -15.65
C LYS A 30 1.99 -15.67 -14.85
N GLY A 31 2.54 -15.43 -13.68
CA GLY A 31 2.16 -14.33 -12.81
C GLY A 31 2.50 -12.96 -13.44
N LYS A 32 1.80 -11.94 -13.01
CA LYS A 32 2.02 -10.55 -13.43
C LYS A 32 2.98 -9.84 -12.47
N PHE A 33 3.00 -10.31 -11.24
CA PHE A 33 3.87 -9.85 -10.17
C PHE A 33 4.57 -11.03 -9.52
N GLY A 34 5.84 -10.86 -9.18
CA GLY A 34 6.59 -11.75 -8.31
C GLY A 34 6.74 -11.12 -6.93
N ILE A 35 6.27 -11.81 -5.89
CA ILE A 35 6.54 -11.42 -4.52
C ILE A 35 7.99 -11.78 -4.21
N VAL A 36 8.80 -10.78 -3.87
CA VAL A 36 10.22 -10.95 -3.51
C VAL A 36 10.31 -11.26 -2.03
N ASP A 37 9.65 -10.44 -1.19
CA ASP A 37 9.63 -10.58 0.26
C ASP A 37 8.47 -9.81 0.86
N THR A 38 8.17 -10.09 2.12
CA THR A 38 7.16 -9.40 2.92
C THR A 38 7.77 -8.99 4.26
N HIS A 39 7.38 -7.82 4.76
CA HIS A 39 7.86 -7.33 6.05
C HIS A 39 6.73 -6.64 6.82
N GLY A 40 6.47 -7.15 8.03
CA GLY A 40 5.56 -6.55 8.98
C GLY A 40 6.35 -5.81 10.07
N TRP A 41 5.88 -4.64 10.45
CA TRP A 41 6.45 -3.84 11.53
C TRP A 41 5.36 -3.16 12.34
N LEU A 42 5.37 -3.37 13.64
CA LEU A 42 4.50 -2.64 14.56
C LEU A 42 5.22 -1.36 15.03
N MET A 43 4.59 -0.22 14.80
CA MET A 43 5.15 1.08 15.20
C MET A 43 4.97 1.25 16.71
N GLU A 44 6.07 1.26 17.45
CA GLU A 44 6.05 1.36 18.90
C GLU A 44 5.43 2.68 19.40
N GLY A 45 4.59 2.60 20.41
CA GLY A 45 3.90 3.74 21.02
C GLY A 45 2.78 4.33 20.14
N THR A 46 2.16 3.52 19.30
CA THR A 46 1.08 3.93 18.38
C THR A 46 -0.17 3.06 18.49
N GLU A 47 -0.32 2.33 19.58
CA GLU A 47 -1.37 1.31 19.78
C GLU A 47 -2.78 1.90 19.70
N ASP A 48 -2.93 3.19 20.00
CA ASP A 48 -4.18 3.95 19.90
C ASP A 48 -4.48 4.49 18.50
N GLY A 49 -3.57 4.33 17.55
CA GLY A 49 -3.69 4.91 16.21
C GLY A 49 -4.85 4.35 15.41
N ILE A 50 -5.01 3.02 15.42
CA ILE A 50 -6.14 2.30 14.82
C ILE A 50 -6.62 1.28 15.84
N THR A 51 -7.83 1.43 16.34
CA THR A 51 -8.41 0.50 17.31
C THR A 51 -9.66 -0.16 16.74
N LEU A 52 -9.70 -1.48 16.79
CA LEU A 52 -10.87 -2.28 16.48
C LEU A 52 -11.43 -2.88 17.77
N SER A 53 -12.73 -2.77 17.95
CA SER A 53 -13.44 -3.40 19.07
C SER A 53 -14.73 -4.07 18.59
N ILE A 54 -15.16 -5.11 19.31
CA ILE A 54 -16.44 -5.77 19.08
C ILE A 54 -17.33 -5.41 20.26
N ASN A 55 -18.52 -4.92 19.98
CA ASN A 55 -19.51 -4.54 20.97
C ASN A 55 -20.89 -5.06 20.56
N GLU A 56 -21.93 -4.76 21.36
CA GLU A 56 -23.32 -5.18 21.10
C GLU A 56 -23.87 -4.72 19.74
N ASN A 57 -23.33 -3.65 19.17
CA ASN A 57 -23.72 -3.09 17.87
C ASN A 57 -22.85 -3.57 16.70
N GLY A 58 -21.91 -4.50 16.95
CA GLY A 58 -21.00 -5.05 15.94
C GLY A 58 -19.56 -4.58 16.09
N ILE A 59 -18.85 -4.45 14.96
CA ILE A 59 -17.46 -4.02 14.91
C ILE A 59 -17.39 -2.49 14.91
N SER A 60 -16.64 -1.94 15.85
CA SER A 60 -16.32 -0.52 15.93
C SER A 60 -14.88 -0.28 15.54
N CYS A 61 -14.63 0.70 14.67
CA CYS A 61 -13.30 1.14 14.28
C CYS A 61 -13.09 2.59 14.73
N ILE A 62 -12.02 2.84 15.46
CA ILE A 62 -11.64 4.18 15.89
C ILE A 62 -10.31 4.52 15.27
N LEU A 63 -10.26 5.63 14.54
CA LEU A 63 -9.05 6.21 13.99
C LEU A 63 -8.62 7.40 14.85
N SER A 64 -7.44 7.33 15.43
CA SER A 64 -6.86 8.42 16.19
C SER A 64 -6.62 9.64 15.30
N LYS A 65 -6.86 10.82 15.83
CA LYS A 65 -6.46 12.08 15.15
C LYS A 65 -4.96 12.20 14.92
N TYR A 66 -4.17 11.42 15.64
CA TYR A 66 -2.71 11.37 15.53
C TYR A 66 -2.20 10.32 14.54
N LEU A 67 -3.07 9.46 14.02
CA LEU A 67 -2.70 8.41 13.07
C LEU A 67 -1.85 8.93 11.89
N PRO A 68 -2.20 10.05 11.23
CA PRO A 68 -1.37 10.58 10.16
C PRO A 68 0.06 10.91 10.60
N GLN A 69 0.21 11.49 11.79
CA GLN A 69 1.53 11.83 12.34
C GLN A 69 2.36 10.60 12.70
N TYR A 70 1.72 9.54 13.19
CA TYR A 70 2.40 8.26 13.43
C TYR A 70 2.95 7.68 12.13
N ILE A 71 2.17 7.72 11.07
CA ILE A 71 2.60 7.28 9.74
C ILE A 71 3.78 8.12 9.25
N ALA A 72 3.64 9.45 9.22
CA ALA A 72 4.69 10.36 8.74
C ALA A 72 6.03 10.13 9.44
N LYS A 73 5.98 9.96 10.77
CA LYS A 73 7.19 9.79 11.61
C LYS A 73 7.90 8.46 11.36
N ASN A 74 7.16 7.39 11.12
CA ASN A 74 7.70 6.03 11.17
C ASN A 74 7.97 5.41 9.79
N MET A 75 7.25 5.86 8.73
CA MET A 75 7.34 5.22 7.42
C MET A 75 8.72 5.27 6.78
N GLY A 76 9.47 6.36 6.98
CA GLY A 76 10.84 6.49 6.47
C GLY A 76 11.73 5.36 6.97
N GLY A 77 11.81 5.19 8.30
CA GLY A 77 12.62 4.14 8.93
C GLY A 77 12.16 2.72 8.58
N TYR A 78 10.83 2.50 8.52
CA TYR A 78 10.27 1.22 8.09
C TYR A 78 10.73 0.83 6.69
N VAL A 79 10.56 1.72 5.71
CA VAL A 79 10.91 1.45 4.32
C VAL A 79 12.41 1.30 4.14
N GLU A 80 13.22 2.15 4.78
CA GLU A 80 14.69 2.06 4.74
C GLU A 80 15.19 0.73 5.31
N SER A 81 14.61 0.29 6.44
CA SER A 81 14.92 -1.02 7.02
C SER A 81 14.57 -2.17 6.08
N PHE A 82 13.34 -2.17 5.53
CA PHE A 82 12.89 -3.23 4.65
C PHE A 82 13.71 -3.31 3.35
N LEU A 83 13.91 -2.19 2.68
CA LEU A 83 14.72 -2.15 1.46
C LEU A 83 16.18 -2.50 1.73
N GLY A 84 16.72 -2.07 2.88
CA GLY A 84 18.08 -2.38 3.30
C GLY A 84 18.37 -3.87 3.45
N MET A 85 17.38 -4.68 3.85
CA MET A 85 17.52 -6.16 3.88
C MET A 85 17.78 -6.76 2.49
N HIS A 86 17.43 -6.03 1.43
CA HIS A 86 17.63 -6.45 0.04
C HIS A 86 18.74 -5.67 -0.68
N ASN A 87 19.52 -4.87 0.04
CA ASN A 87 20.50 -3.93 -0.53
C ASN A 87 19.89 -2.98 -1.56
N LEU A 88 18.65 -2.54 -1.33
CA LEU A 88 17.90 -1.61 -2.16
C LEU A 88 17.70 -0.28 -1.43
N GLN A 89 17.45 0.76 -2.22
CA GLN A 89 17.12 2.11 -1.78
C GLN A 89 15.79 2.56 -2.38
N LYS A 90 15.22 3.64 -1.86
CA LYS A 90 13.97 4.23 -2.39
C LYS A 90 14.07 4.60 -3.88
N SER A 91 15.25 5.03 -4.34
CA SER A 91 15.53 5.34 -5.75
C SER A 91 15.46 4.13 -6.69
N ASP A 92 15.56 2.91 -6.15
CA ASP A 92 15.46 1.69 -6.95
C ASP A 92 14.01 1.27 -7.22
N MET A 93 13.05 1.95 -6.60
CA MET A 93 11.62 1.66 -6.76
C MET A 93 11.04 2.44 -7.95
N ASP A 94 10.50 1.72 -8.93
CA ASP A 94 9.79 2.30 -10.07
C ASP A 94 8.34 2.69 -9.70
N PHE A 95 7.76 2.08 -8.64
CA PHE A 95 6.40 2.38 -8.20
C PHE A 95 6.20 2.17 -6.69
N TRP A 96 5.16 2.84 -6.19
CA TRP A 96 4.70 2.76 -4.81
C TRP A 96 3.21 2.47 -4.78
N ALA A 97 2.81 1.36 -4.18
CA ALA A 97 1.42 0.98 -3.97
C ALA A 97 1.04 1.23 -2.51
N ILE A 98 0.72 2.47 -2.19
CA ILE A 98 0.29 2.87 -0.85
C ILE A 98 -1.19 2.54 -0.70
N HIS A 99 -1.58 1.84 0.37
CA HIS A 99 -2.99 1.63 0.67
C HIS A 99 -3.74 2.98 0.78
N PRO A 100 -4.76 3.23 -0.05
CA PRO A 100 -5.45 4.51 -0.07
C PRO A 100 -6.53 4.58 1.04
N GLY A 101 -6.09 4.51 2.29
CA GLY A 101 -6.95 4.50 3.48
C GLY A 101 -7.70 5.82 3.73
N GLY A 102 -7.30 6.90 3.07
CA GLY A 102 -7.86 8.23 3.15
C GLY A 102 -6.83 9.26 2.72
N ARG A 103 -7.30 10.48 2.43
CA ARG A 103 -6.44 11.56 1.92
C ARG A 103 -5.19 11.78 2.78
N ARG A 104 -5.39 12.00 4.08
CA ARG A 104 -4.28 12.24 5.01
C ARG A 104 -3.32 11.08 5.14
N ILE A 105 -3.79 9.85 4.99
CA ILE A 105 -2.95 8.66 5.05
C ILE A 105 -1.95 8.65 3.90
N ILE A 106 -2.41 8.96 2.67
CA ILE A 106 -1.54 9.04 1.51
C ILE A 106 -0.59 10.24 1.65
N GLU A 107 -1.09 11.42 2.03
CA GLU A 107 -0.28 12.64 2.23
C GLU A 107 0.87 12.39 3.21
N GLU A 108 0.57 11.79 4.36
CA GLU A 108 1.59 11.59 5.40
C GLU A 108 2.54 10.42 5.08
N ALA A 109 2.09 9.40 4.36
CA ALA A 109 2.99 8.39 3.82
C ALA A 109 3.95 9.01 2.78
N GLN A 110 3.44 9.87 1.88
CA GLN A 110 4.28 10.62 0.95
C GLN A 110 5.31 11.49 1.67
N ASN A 111 4.87 12.27 2.67
CA ASN A 111 5.75 13.13 3.46
C ASN A 111 6.83 12.33 4.18
N GLY A 112 6.45 11.25 4.87
CA GLY A 112 7.38 10.39 5.61
C GLY A 112 8.40 9.68 4.71
N LEU A 113 8.04 9.40 3.45
CA LEU A 113 8.91 8.76 2.48
C LEU A 113 9.64 9.75 1.55
N GLY A 114 9.24 11.02 1.53
CA GLY A 114 9.75 12.01 0.60
C GLY A 114 9.34 11.74 -0.86
N LEU A 115 8.12 11.23 -1.08
CA LEU A 115 7.61 10.90 -2.41
C LEU A 115 6.90 12.10 -3.04
N SER A 116 7.05 12.27 -4.36
CA SER A 116 6.27 13.22 -5.14
C SER A 116 4.83 12.73 -5.36
N GLU A 117 3.93 13.62 -5.78
CA GLU A 117 2.56 13.24 -6.17
C GLU A 117 2.55 12.20 -7.30
N GLU A 118 3.45 12.35 -8.28
CA GLU A 118 3.58 11.41 -9.39
C GLU A 118 3.94 9.99 -8.91
N GLN A 119 4.77 9.87 -7.88
CA GLN A 119 5.14 8.57 -7.32
C GLN A 119 3.99 7.91 -6.55
N ALA A 120 3.06 8.67 -5.98
CA ALA A 120 1.88 8.18 -5.27
C ALA A 120 0.59 8.21 -6.13
N LYS A 121 0.67 8.57 -7.41
CA LYS A 121 -0.47 8.81 -8.31
C LYS A 121 -1.48 7.66 -8.35
N TYR A 122 -1.02 6.42 -8.29
CA TYR A 122 -1.91 5.24 -8.34
C TYR A 122 -2.81 5.15 -7.11
N SER A 123 -2.27 5.44 -5.92
CA SER A 123 -3.02 5.46 -4.68
C SER A 123 -4.04 6.60 -4.66
N TRP A 124 -3.64 7.78 -5.12
CA TRP A 124 -4.55 8.92 -5.32
C TRP A 124 -5.66 8.62 -6.31
N ASN A 125 -5.34 7.98 -7.42
CA ASN A 125 -6.32 7.59 -8.43
C ASN A 125 -7.38 6.64 -7.85
N VAL A 126 -6.95 5.62 -7.12
CA VAL A 126 -7.87 4.65 -6.50
C VAL A 126 -8.76 5.34 -5.45
N LEU A 127 -8.17 6.16 -4.57
CA LEU A 127 -8.96 6.89 -3.57
C LEU A 127 -10.01 7.79 -4.20
N SER A 128 -9.64 8.51 -5.27
CA SER A 128 -10.54 9.44 -5.95
C SER A 128 -11.69 8.77 -6.70
N ASN A 129 -11.43 7.62 -7.30
CA ASN A 129 -12.41 6.96 -8.17
C ASN A 129 -13.22 5.87 -7.49
N TYR A 130 -12.68 5.26 -6.42
CA TYR A 130 -13.29 4.08 -5.77
C TYR A 130 -13.45 4.23 -4.26
N GLY A 131 -12.82 5.22 -3.63
CA GLY A 131 -12.79 5.35 -2.18
C GLY A 131 -11.90 4.30 -1.51
N ASN A 132 -12.05 4.17 -0.18
CA ASN A 132 -11.35 3.15 0.61
C ASN A 132 -12.18 1.88 0.70
N MET A 133 -11.87 0.89 -0.09
CA MET A 133 -12.50 -0.44 -0.10
C MET A 133 -11.83 -1.42 0.90
N LEU A 134 -11.07 -0.91 1.87
CA LEU A 134 -10.23 -1.72 2.76
C LEU A 134 -9.16 -2.52 1.98
N SER A 135 -8.97 -3.80 2.33
CA SER A 135 -7.93 -4.64 1.69
C SER A 135 -7.98 -4.69 0.15
N PRO A 136 -9.14 -4.73 -0.53
CA PRO A 136 -9.22 -4.62 -1.98
C PRO A 136 -8.54 -3.40 -2.59
N SER A 137 -8.50 -2.26 -1.89
CA SER A 137 -7.96 -1.01 -2.44
C SER A 137 -6.53 -1.13 -2.96
N VAL A 138 -5.65 -1.81 -2.24
CA VAL A 138 -4.25 -1.99 -2.68
C VAL A 138 -4.15 -2.86 -3.94
N MET A 139 -5.07 -3.79 -4.14
CA MET A 139 -5.13 -4.62 -5.34
C MET A 139 -5.52 -3.80 -6.58
N PHE A 140 -6.43 -2.82 -6.42
CA PHE A 140 -6.77 -1.85 -7.47
C PHE A 140 -5.58 -0.95 -7.80
N VAL A 141 -4.79 -0.54 -6.80
CA VAL A 141 -3.54 0.21 -7.02
C VAL A 141 -2.56 -0.63 -7.86
N LEU A 142 -2.37 -1.89 -7.51
CA LEU A 142 -1.49 -2.81 -8.25
C LEU A 142 -1.99 -3.05 -9.69
N GLU A 143 -3.29 -3.11 -9.91
CA GLU A 143 -3.85 -3.24 -11.25
C GLU A 143 -3.55 -2.01 -12.13
N LEU A 144 -3.67 -0.80 -11.58
CA LEU A 144 -3.30 0.43 -12.31
C LEU A 144 -1.82 0.45 -12.67
N ILE A 145 -0.94 0.06 -11.74
CA ILE A 145 0.51 -0.07 -11.97
C ILE A 145 0.77 -1.04 -13.14
N LEU A 146 0.11 -2.21 -13.12
CA LEU A 146 0.26 -3.20 -14.17
C LEU A 146 -0.24 -2.71 -15.53
N ASN A 147 -1.32 -1.95 -15.54
CA ASN A 147 -1.86 -1.38 -16.76
C ASN A 147 -0.92 -0.33 -17.37
N ASP A 148 -0.30 0.51 -16.53
CA ASP A 148 0.70 1.47 -17.01
C ASP A 148 1.97 0.78 -17.50
N HIS A 149 2.43 -0.28 -16.81
CA HIS A 149 3.54 -1.11 -17.30
C HIS A 149 3.25 -1.65 -18.71
N LYS A 150 2.07 -2.24 -18.93
CA LYS A 150 1.67 -2.77 -20.26
C LYS A 150 1.61 -1.67 -21.32
N LYS A 151 1.07 -0.49 -20.97
CA LYS A 151 1.00 0.64 -21.90
C LYS A 151 2.40 1.13 -22.31
N ALA A 152 3.34 1.20 -21.37
CA ALA A 152 4.73 1.57 -21.64
C ALA A 152 5.37 0.56 -22.62
N LEU A 153 5.25 -0.74 -22.37
CA LEU A 153 5.77 -1.76 -23.25
C LEU A 153 5.16 -1.69 -24.67
N ALA A 154 3.85 -1.46 -24.77
CA ALA A 154 3.17 -1.31 -26.07
C ALA A 154 3.65 -0.12 -26.89
N LYS A 155 4.21 0.91 -26.24
CA LYS A 155 4.84 2.06 -26.89
C LYS A 155 6.34 1.88 -27.17
N GLY A 156 6.91 0.72 -26.80
CA GLY A 156 8.37 0.49 -26.88
C GLY A 156 9.18 1.21 -25.80
N GLU A 157 8.50 1.70 -24.75
CA GLU A 157 9.12 2.34 -23.61
C GLU A 157 9.58 1.31 -22.56
N ARG A 158 10.45 1.71 -21.65
CA ARG A 158 10.82 0.88 -20.52
C ARG A 158 9.61 0.70 -19.59
N GLY A 159 9.20 -0.53 -19.35
CA GLY A 159 8.20 -0.85 -18.34
C GLY A 159 8.75 -0.75 -16.90
N LEU A 160 7.84 -0.80 -15.93
CA LEU A 160 8.16 -0.83 -14.51
C LEU A 160 8.81 -2.16 -14.13
N LYS A 161 9.76 -2.18 -13.21
CA LYS A 161 10.49 -3.38 -12.80
C LYS A 161 10.13 -3.85 -11.40
N GLN A 162 10.24 -2.95 -10.42
CA GLN A 162 10.02 -3.29 -9.02
C GLN A 162 9.46 -2.11 -8.23
N GLY A 163 8.80 -2.43 -7.14
CA GLY A 163 8.25 -1.45 -6.24
C GLY A 163 7.80 -2.04 -4.92
N LEU A 164 7.29 -1.20 -4.06
CA LEU A 164 6.83 -1.55 -2.73
C LEU A 164 5.33 -1.28 -2.61
N ALA A 165 4.59 -2.31 -2.19
CA ALA A 165 3.21 -2.17 -1.75
C ALA A 165 3.17 -2.20 -0.22
N PHE A 166 2.34 -1.38 0.42
CA PHE A 166 2.15 -1.42 1.86
C PHE A 166 0.79 -0.91 2.31
N SER A 167 0.37 -1.40 3.47
CA SER A 167 -0.85 -1.02 4.14
C SER A 167 -0.62 -0.86 5.65
N PHE A 168 -1.65 -0.39 6.34
CA PHE A 168 -1.63 -0.17 7.78
C PHE A 168 -2.69 -1.04 8.46
N SER A 169 -2.33 -1.58 9.63
CA SER A 169 -3.18 -2.43 10.45
C SER A 169 -3.45 -1.81 11.83
N PRO A 170 -4.41 -2.35 12.60
CA PRO A 170 -4.65 -1.91 13.98
C PRO A 170 -3.38 -1.90 14.83
N GLY A 171 -3.28 -0.91 15.74
CA GLY A 171 -2.08 -0.64 16.51
C GLY A 171 -0.97 0.05 15.69
N VAL A 172 -1.32 0.58 14.50
CA VAL A 172 -0.43 1.13 13.47
C VAL A 172 0.74 0.20 13.14
N GLY A 173 0.39 -1.02 12.73
CA GLY A 173 1.32 -1.90 12.03
C GLY A 173 1.46 -1.46 10.57
N ALA A 174 2.66 -1.56 10.00
CA ALA A 174 2.91 -1.45 8.57
C ALA A 174 3.20 -2.84 7.99
N GLU A 175 2.44 -3.22 6.98
CA GLU A 175 2.61 -4.49 6.25
C GLU A 175 3.04 -4.18 4.82
N GLY A 176 4.26 -4.57 4.47
CA GLY A 176 4.87 -4.30 3.18
C GLY A 176 5.17 -5.54 2.37
N VAL A 177 5.09 -5.37 1.06
CA VAL A 177 5.42 -6.42 0.07
C VAL A 177 6.34 -5.82 -0.98
N LEU A 178 7.55 -6.34 -1.09
CA LEU A 178 8.47 -6.02 -2.17
C LEU A 178 8.11 -6.85 -3.40
N ILE A 179 7.82 -6.16 -4.51
CA ILE A 179 7.22 -6.76 -5.70
C ILE A 179 8.09 -6.48 -6.93
N LYS A 180 8.22 -7.49 -7.80
CA LYS A 180 8.74 -7.33 -9.17
C LYS A 180 7.62 -7.51 -10.18
N VAL A 181 7.61 -6.66 -11.22
CA VAL A 181 6.73 -6.86 -12.40
C VAL A 181 7.39 -7.90 -13.31
N MET A 182 6.58 -8.86 -13.81
CA MET A 182 7.02 -10.03 -14.57
C MET A 182 6.73 -9.87 -16.06
#